data_a3b0654179972805fb5359f41e58b0a7
#
_entry.id   a3b0654179972805fb5359f41e58b0a7
#
_cell.length_a   1.000
_cell.length_b   1.000
_cell.length_c   1.000
_cell.angle_alpha   90.00
_cell.angle_beta   90.00
_cell.angle_gamma   90.00
#
_symmetry.space_group_name_H-M   'P 1'
#
loop_
_entity.id
_entity.type
_entity.pdbx_description
1 polymer ?
#
loop_
_entity_poly.entity_id
_entity_poly.type
_entity_poly.pdbx_seq_one_letter_code
_entity_poly.pdbx_strand_id
1 'polypeptide(L)'
;MNYSINKTSDDPAYIQLYHYFVKDIVAGVYPYGTKLPSKRVIADETGVSVITVEHTLTLLNEEGYVRTRQRSGVFVTYRGEDFLSESSPKTPLILEKDEKPMDYGEFPFSTLARTMRKALLDHGENILIKSPNHGCAELRNEICLYLARSRGITVEPSQVIVGSGSEYLYGLIAQLLGTEKIFAIEDPSYKKIRLVYEAMGITCDPLPMTPEGISSGSLRKTRALVLHVTPFHSFPSGVTVGISKKLEYLRWAAKRGGILIEDNYDSELTISKKAEDPLFSMDPKVDVIYLNTFSRTLAPSMRIGYMILPKSLVEPFQNKLGFYSCTVPIYEQYVLAELLRSGDFERHINRVRRKRRK
;
A
#
# COMPACT_ATOMS: atom_id res chain seq x y z
N MET A 1 -29.67 38.72 5.29
CA MET A 1 -29.36 37.28 5.13
C MET A 1 -30.45 36.45 5.77
N ASN A 2 -31.02 35.46 5.07
CA ASN A 2 -31.99 34.55 5.69
C ASN A 2 -31.35 33.19 5.99
N TYR A 3 -30.34 33.19 6.85
CA TYR A 3 -29.69 31.95 7.29
C TYR A 3 -30.33 31.50 8.61
N SER A 4 -30.92 30.30 8.61
CA SER A 4 -31.53 29.70 9.80
C SER A 4 -30.62 28.60 10.36
N ILE A 5 -29.97 28.87 11.49
CA ILE A 5 -29.09 27.88 12.15
C ILE A 5 -29.91 26.95 13.01
N ASN A 6 -29.86 25.66 12.67
CA ASN A 6 -30.56 24.62 13.43
C ASN A 6 -29.71 24.19 14.64
N LYS A 7 -30.19 24.54 15.85
CA LYS A 7 -29.50 24.21 17.11
C LYS A 7 -29.57 22.71 17.50
N THR A 8 -30.42 21.94 16.82
CA THR A 8 -30.59 20.51 17.08
C THR A 8 -29.91 19.64 16.03
N SER A 9 -29.19 20.23 15.08
CA SER A 9 -28.41 19.52 14.07
C SER A 9 -27.12 18.97 14.68
N ASP A 10 -26.65 17.82 14.19
CA ASP A 10 -25.35 17.25 14.52
C ASP A 10 -24.19 18.13 14.01
N ASP A 11 -24.44 18.97 12.98
CA ASP A 11 -23.47 19.90 12.46
C ASP A 11 -23.32 21.14 13.35
N PRO A 12 -22.09 21.49 13.77
CA PRO A 12 -21.83 22.72 14.51
C PRO A 12 -22.31 23.96 13.76
N ALA A 13 -22.72 25.00 14.48
CA ALA A 13 -23.30 26.23 13.91
C ALA A 13 -22.35 26.92 12.89
N TYR A 14 -21.01 26.86 13.07
CA TYR A 14 -20.05 27.43 12.14
C TYR A 14 -19.97 26.67 10.81
N ILE A 15 -20.19 25.34 10.83
CA ILE A 15 -20.26 24.51 9.61
C ILE A 15 -21.55 24.80 8.84
N GLN A 16 -22.68 24.92 9.54
CA GLN A 16 -23.93 25.27 8.88
C GLN A 16 -23.83 26.65 8.20
N LEU A 17 -23.26 27.61 8.90
CA LEU A 17 -23.05 28.96 8.39
C LEU A 17 -22.07 28.98 7.21
N TYR A 18 -21.01 28.16 7.26
CA TYR A 18 -20.06 27.95 6.18
C TYR A 18 -20.79 27.45 4.92
N HIS A 19 -21.63 26.42 5.01
CA HIS A 19 -22.36 25.89 3.87
C HIS A 19 -23.32 26.91 3.26
N TYR A 20 -23.94 27.77 4.04
CA TYR A 20 -24.77 28.86 3.52
C TYR A 20 -23.94 29.86 2.73
N PHE A 21 -22.78 30.28 3.23
CA PHE A 21 -21.90 31.19 2.49
C PHE A 21 -21.34 30.56 1.21
N VAL A 22 -20.89 29.32 1.26
CA VAL A 22 -20.40 28.60 0.07
C VAL A 22 -21.49 28.55 -1.00
N LYS A 23 -22.71 28.18 -0.62
CA LYS A 23 -23.86 28.13 -1.54
C LYS A 23 -24.13 29.50 -2.19
N ASP A 24 -24.14 30.56 -1.41
CA ASP A 24 -24.43 31.92 -1.91
C ASP A 24 -23.28 32.46 -2.76
N ILE A 25 -22.04 32.19 -2.43
CA ILE A 25 -20.85 32.57 -3.21
C ILE A 25 -20.86 31.84 -4.55
N VAL A 26 -21.05 30.51 -4.55
CA VAL A 26 -21.11 29.69 -5.77
C VAL A 26 -22.30 30.06 -6.65
N ALA A 27 -23.45 30.38 -6.05
CA ALA A 27 -24.63 30.85 -6.77
C ALA A 27 -24.51 32.32 -7.28
N GLY A 28 -23.40 33.01 -6.98
CA GLY A 28 -23.18 34.39 -7.42
C GLY A 28 -23.96 35.46 -6.64
N VAL A 29 -24.58 35.09 -5.51
CA VAL A 29 -25.22 36.08 -4.62
C VAL A 29 -24.18 37.06 -4.07
N TYR A 30 -22.96 36.57 -3.82
CA TYR A 30 -21.77 37.34 -3.53
C TYR A 30 -20.74 37.20 -4.66
N PRO A 31 -20.78 38.08 -5.68
CA PRO A 31 -19.85 37.98 -6.82
C PRO A 31 -18.40 38.21 -6.39
N TYR A 32 -17.46 37.78 -7.26
CA TYR A 32 -16.04 38.07 -7.10
C TYR A 32 -15.74 39.53 -6.76
N GLY A 33 -14.89 39.77 -5.79
CA GLY A 33 -14.53 41.09 -5.32
C GLY A 33 -15.52 41.74 -4.35
N THR A 34 -16.69 41.14 -4.13
CA THR A 34 -17.68 41.64 -3.17
C THR A 34 -17.14 41.55 -1.74
N LYS A 35 -17.35 42.62 -0.99
CA LYS A 35 -17.05 42.65 0.44
C LYS A 35 -18.21 41.99 1.22
N LEU A 36 -17.89 40.96 2.01
CA LEU A 36 -18.86 40.35 2.92
C LEU A 36 -19.22 41.32 4.08
N PRO A 37 -20.40 41.17 4.66
CA PRO A 37 -20.80 41.91 5.85
C PRO A 37 -19.81 41.69 7.01
N SER A 38 -19.78 42.66 7.94
CA SER A 38 -18.87 42.55 9.08
C SER A 38 -19.25 41.38 10.00
N LYS A 39 -18.28 40.83 10.73
CA LYS A 39 -18.50 39.74 11.69
C LYS A 39 -19.68 40.00 12.66
N ARG A 40 -19.84 41.24 13.09
CA ARG A 40 -20.92 41.65 13.99
C ARG A 40 -22.27 41.62 13.31
N VAL A 41 -22.36 42.12 12.07
CA VAL A 41 -23.60 42.10 11.29
C VAL A 41 -24.03 40.63 11.00
N ILE A 42 -23.07 39.80 10.60
CA ILE A 42 -23.36 38.38 10.38
C ILE A 42 -23.86 37.71 11.65
N ALA A 43 -23.21 37.96 12.78
CA ALA A 43 -23.60 37.41 14.09
C ALA A 43 -25.02 37.83 14.49
N ASP A 44 -25.32 39.14 14.35
CA ASP A 44 -26.64 39.70 14.68
C ASP A 44 -27.74 39.11 13.77
N GLU A 45 -27.50 39.00 12.46
CA GLU A 45 -28.52 38.51 11.52
C GLU A 45 -28.75 37.00 11.62
N THR A 46 -27.75 36.23 12.05
CA THR A 46 -27.84 34.75 12.11
C THR A 46 -28.07 34.21 13.51
N GLY A 47 -28.01 35.09 14.54
CA GLY A 47 -28.20 34.70 15.92
C GLY A 47 -27.10 33.81 16.51
N VAL A 48 -25.89 33.86 15.92
CA VAL A 48 -24.73 33.12 16.43
C VAL A 48 -23.69 34.03 17.07
N SER A 49 -22.71 33.48 17.77
CA SER A 49 -21.64 34.27 18.39
C SER A 49 -20.66 34.79 17.32
N VAL A 50 -20.02 35.95 17.63
CA VAL A 50 -18.97 36.52 16.77
C VAL A 50 -17.82 35.54 16.58
N ILE A 51 -17.51 34.70 17.59
CA ILE A 51 -16.50 33.64 17.51
C ILE A 51 -16.90 32.58 16.48
N THR A 52 -18.17 32.18 16.44
CA THR A 52 -18.72 31.23 15.47
C THR A 52 -18.54 31.77 14.04
N VAL A 53 -18.87 33.05 13.83
CA VAL A 53 -18.65 33.72 12.53
C VAL A 53 -17.18 33.78 12.18
N GLU A 54 -16.30 34.03 13.14
CA GLU A 54 -14.85 34.06 12.90
C GLU A 54 -14.32 32.72 12.43
N HIS A 55 -14.72 31.61 13.04
CA HIS A 55 -14.38 30.25 12.57
C HIS A 55 -14.89 30.00 11.16
N THR A 56 -16.14 30.39 10.85
CA THR A 56 -16.70 30.29 9.49
C THR A 56 -15.86 31.06 8.47
N LEU A 57 -15.51 32.30 8.76
CA LEU A 57 -14.72 33.14 7.83
C LEU A 57 -13.27 32.66 7.68
N THR A 58 -12.69 32.06 8.75
CA THR A 58 -11.39 31.41 8.68
C THR A 58 -11.43 30.23 7.72
N LEU A 59 -12.42 29.35 7.85
CA LEU A 59 -12.60 28.20 6.98
C LEU A 59 -12.81 28.61 5.53
N LEU A 60 -13.68 29.60 5.27
CA LEU A 60 -13.87 30.15 3.91
C LEU A 60 -12.59 30.75 3.31
N ASN A 61 -11.73 31.34 4.14
CA ASN A 61 -10.45 31.89 3.71
C ASN A 61 -9.41 30.80 3.43
N GLU A 62 -9.35 29.75 4.26
CA GLU A 62 -8.46 28.60 4.08
C GLU A 62 -8.80 27.82 2.79
N GLU A 63 -10.09 27.70 2.47
CA GLU A 63 -10.56 27.04 1.26
C GLU A 63 -10.59 27.96 0.02
N GLY A 64 -10.18 29.24 0.16
CA GLY A 64 -10.03 30.14 -0.97
C GLY A 64 -11.30 30.81 -1.49
N TYR A 65 -12.46 30.62 -0.84
CA TYR A 65 -13.69 31.32 -1.21
C TYR A 65 -13.61 32.81 -0.96
N VAL A 66 -12.88 33.23 0.10
CA VAL A 66 -12.72 34.62 0.47
C VAL A 66 -11.27 34.93 0.85
N ARG A 67 -10.94 36.22 0.91
CA ARG A 67 -9.64 36.72 1.38
C ARG A 67 -9.84 37.85 2.38
N THR A 68 -9.23 37.72 3.54
CA THR A 68 -9.20 38.75 4.56
C THR A 68 -8.15 39.82 4.18
N ARG A 69 -8.58 41.12 4.10
CA ARG A 69 -7.68 42.26 3.96
C ARG A 69 -7.64 43.01 5.28
N GLN A 70 -6.44 43.17 5.84
CA GLN A 70 -6.27 43.82 7.14
C GLN A 70 -6.89 45.25 7.11
N ARG A 71 -7.68 45.58 8.15
CA ARG A 71 -8.44 46.82 8.32
C ARG A 71 -9.48 47.13 7.21
N SER A 72 -9.64 46.30 6.20
CA SER A 72 -10.53 46.50 5.06
C SER A 72 -11.75 45.57 5.07
N GLY A 73 -11.60 44.35 5.57
CA GLY A 73 -12.68 43.39 5.66
C GLY A 73 -12.39 42.10 4.90
N VAL A 74 -13.42 41.27 4.69
CA VAL A 74 -13.37 40.01 4.00
C VAL A 74 -13.98 40.16 2.62
N PHE A 75 -13.29 39.71 1.58
CA PHE A 75 -13.69 39.89 0.18
C PHE A 75 -13.76 38.51 -0.49
N VAL A 76 -14.77 38.33 -1.36
CA VAL A 76 -14.93 37.10 -2.14
C VAL A 76 -13.83 37.02 -3.19
N THR A 77 -13.16 35.86 -3.25
CA THR A 77 -12.08 35.57 -4.22
C THR A 77 -12.46 34.43 -5.15
N TYR A 78 -13.57 33.74 -4.90
CA TYR A 78 -14.08 32.69 -5.74
C TYR A 78 -14.58 33.23 -7.09
N ARG A 79 -14.19 32.58 -8.19
CA ARG A 79 -14.72 32.77 -9.54
C ARG A 79 -15.22 31.44 -10.06
N GLY A 80 -16.49 31.37 -10.48
CA GLY A 80 -17.06 30.15 -11.06
C GLY A 80 -16.32 29.66 -12.32
N GLU A 81 -15.62 30.57 -13.02
CA GLU A 81 -14.83 30.27 -14.21
C GLU A 81 -13.50 29.56 -13.90
N ASP A 82 -12.99 29.67 -12.68
CA ASP A 82 -11.73 29.04 -12.25
C ASP A 82 -11.92 27.53 -11.97
N PHE A 83 -13.16 27.05 -11.86
CA PHE A 83 -13.49 25.63 -11.73
C PHE A 83 -14.15 25.14 -13.02
N LEU A 84 -13.64 24.03 -13.54
CA LEU A 84 -14.18 23.35 -14.72
C LEU A 84 -15.71 23.32 -14.70
N SER A 85 -16.32 23.78 -15.79
CA SER A 85 -17.76 23.87 -15.98
C SER A 85 -18.50 22.63 -15.46
N GLU A 86 -19.63 22.85 -14.80
CA GLU A 86 -20.58 21.79 -14.37
C GLU A 86 -21.18 21.02 -15.57
N SER A 87 -20.36 20.33 -16.31
CA SER A 87 -20.79 19.20 -17.10
C SER A 87 -20.63 17.94 -16.24
N SER A 88 -21.52 17.78 -15.27
CA SER A 88 -21.70 16.45 -14.64
C SER A 88 -22.14 15.49 -15.73
N PRO A 89 -21.30 14.58 -16.20
CA PRO A 89 -21.75 13.56 -17.11
C PRO A 89 -22.81 12.74 -16.37
N LYS A 90 -24.05 12.71 -16.89
CA LYS A 90 -25.12 11.80 -16.45
C LYS A 90 -24.81 10.37 -16.90
N THR A 91 -23.56 9.94 -16.74
CA THR A 91 -23.20 8.56 -17.01
C THR A 91 -23.54 7.76 -15.75
N PRO A 92 -24.43 6.77 -15.82
CA PRO A 92 -24.69 5.93 -14.66
C PRO A 92 -23.39 5.30 -14.23
N LEU A 93 -23.05 5.44 -12.93
CA LEU A 93 -21.95 4.70 -12.31
C LEU A 93 -22.24 3.21 -12.51
N ILE A 94 -21.47 2.58 -13.38
CA ILE A 94 -21.43 1.12 -13.47
C ILE A 94 -20.68 0.66 -12.22
N LEU A 95 -21.44 0.29 -11.19
CA LEU A 95 -20.89 -0.41 -10.05
C LEU A 95 -20.53 -1.82 -10.54
N GLU A 96 -19.25 -2.07 -10.75
CA GLU A 96 -18.77 -3.44 -10.94
C GLU A 96 -19.20 -4.25 -9.72
N LYS A 97 -19.82 -5.41 -9.96
CA LYS A 97 -20.18 -6.33 -8.87
C LYS A 97 -18.87 -6.84 -8.28
N ASP A 98 -18.63 -6.50 -7.03
CA ASP A 98 -17.51 -7.01 -6.28
C ASP A 98 -17.43 -8.54 -6.37
N GLU A 99 -16.27 -9.06 -6.75
CA GLU A 99 -15.94 -10.45 -6.55
C GLU A 99 -16.12 -10.75 -5.05
N LYS A 100 -16.73 -11.90 -4.73
CA LYS A 100 -16.96 -12.30 -3.33
C LYS A 100 -15.68 -12.11 -2.53
N PRO A 101 -15.71 -11.37 -1.42
CA PRO A 101 -14.51 -11.15 -0.63
C PRO A 101 -13.95 -12.51 -0.19
N MET A 102 -12.68 -12.78 -0.53
CA MET A 102 -11.95 -13.88 0.08
C MET A 102 -11.92 -13.66 1.59
N ASP A 103 -11.97 -14.75 2.38
CA ASP A 103 -11.88 -14.71 3.85
C ASP A 103 -10.49 -14.19 4.26
N TYR A 104 -10.36 -12.88 4.29
CA TYR A 104 -9.20 -12.18 4.84
C TYR A 104 -9.41 -12.12 6.34
N GLY A 105 -8.52 -12.74 7.11
CA GLY A 105 -8.57 -12.65 8.57
C GLY A 105 -8.70 -11.20 9.01
N GLU A 106 -9.88 -10.82 9.48
CA GLU A 106 -10.25 -9.45 9.82
C GLU A 106 -9.26 -8.82 10.80
N PHE A 107 -8.45 -7.88 10.31
CA PHE A 107 -7.59 -7.08 11.17
C PHE A 107 -8.48 -6.21 12.08
N PRO A 108 -8.22 -6.08 13.39
CA PRO A 108 -9.08 -5.30 14.27
C PRO A 108 -9.11 -3.83 13.87
N PHE A 109 -10.27 -3.37 13.43
CA PHE A 109 -10.46 -1.98 12.99
C PHE A 109 -10.05 -0.96 14.06
N SER A 110 -10.39 -1.21 15.34
CA SER A 110 -10.02 -0.31 16.45
C SER A 110 -8.50 -0.16 16.59
N THR A 111 -7.74 -1.24 16.40
CA THR A 111 -6.28 -1.20 16.41
C THR A 111 -5.75 -0.41 15.22
N LEU A 112 -6.28 -0.66 14.02
CA LEU A 112 -5.90 0.08 12.82
C LEU A 112 -6.17 1.58 12.98
N ALA A 113 -7.39 1.97 13.37
CA ALA A 113 -7.78 3.36 13.56
C ALA A 113 -6.93 4.08 14.61
N ARG A 114 -6.59 3.41 15.74
CA ARG A 114 -5.67 3.94 16.74
C ARG A 114 -4.28 4.18 16.15
N THR A 115 -3.74 3.21 15.40
CA THR A 115 -2.42 3.33 14.80
C THR A 115 -2.37 4.41 13.72
N MET A 116 -3.40 4.52 12.90
CA MET A 116 -3.54 5.59 11.89
C MET A 116 -3.52 6.97 12.55
N ARG A 117 -4.29 7.15 13.64
CA ARG A 117 -4.31 8.42 14.39
C ARG A 117 -2.96 8.72 15.02
N LYS A 118 -2.29 7.70 15.58
CA LYS A 118 -0.94 7.85 16.13
C LYS A 118 0.05 8.28 15.06
N ALA A 119 0.04 7.65 13.87
CA ALA A 119 0.92 8.01 12.76
C ALA A 119 0.70 9.46 12.30
N LEU A 120 -0.56 9.94 12.23
CA LEU A 120 -0.89 11.33 11.92
C LEU A 120 -0.28 12.30 12.94
N LEU A 121 -0.41 12.00 14.23
CA LEU A 121 0.08 12.86 15.31
C LEU A 121 1.62 12.86 15.40
N ASP A 122 2.26 11.70 15.22
CA ASP A 122 3.71 11.56 15.37
C ASP A 122 4.48 12.16 14.21
N HIS A 123 3.94 12.07 12.99
CA HIS A 123 4.63 12.51 11.77
C HIS A 123 4.16 13.87 11.26
N GLY A 124 2.98 14.35 11.66
CA GLY A 124 2.46 15.67 11.27
C GLY A 124 2.54 15.89 9.76
N GLU A 125 3.07 17.03 9.34
CA GLU A 125 3.22 17.42 7.92
C GLU A 125 4.16 16.52 7.10
N ASN A 126 4.98 15.69 7.75
CA ASN A 126 5.86 14.74 7.05
C ASN A 126 5.08 13.71 6.22
N ILE A 127 3.78 13.51 6.49
CA ILE A 127 2.90 12.66 5.67
C ILE A 127 2.62 13.23 4.28
N LEU A 128 2.87 14.52 4.08
CA LEU A 128 2.63 15.23 2.81
C LEU A 128 3.86 15.21 1.88
N ILE A 129 5.01 14.77 2.36
CA ILE A 129 6.23 14.71 1.54
C ILE A 129 6.21 13.47 0.64
N LYS A 130 6.96 13.57 -0.47
CA LYS A 130 7.14 12.44 -1.38
C LYS A 130 7.85 11.29 -0.66
N SER A 131 7.32 10.06 -0.80
CA SER A 131 7.99 8.86 -0.31
C SER A 131 9.37 8.67 -0.94
N PRO A 132 10.41 8.29 -0.18
CA PRO A 132 11.68 7.84 -0.74
C PRO A 132 11.51 6.69 -1.73
N ASN A 133 12.33 6.62 -2.78
CA ASN A 133 12.15 5.71 -3.91
C ASN A 133 12.03 4.23 -3.52
N HIS A 134 12.76 3.78 -2.49
CA HIS A 134 12.72 2.39 -2.01
C HIS A 134 11.74 2.18 -0.83
N GLY A 135 10.99 3.20 -0.44
CA GLY A 135 10.19 3.26 0.77
C GLY A 135 10.89 3.98 1.92
N CYS A 136 10.13 4.43 2.92
CA CYS A 136 10.68 5.18 4.05
C CYS A 136 11.60 4.31 4.92
N ALA A 137 12.57 4.96 5.57
CA ALA A 137 13.57 4.27 6.38
C ALA A 137 12.93 3.53 7.57
N GLU A 138 11.91 4.12 8.17
CA GLU A 138 11.17 3.54 9.30
C GLU A 138 10.58 2.19 8.93
N LEU A 139 9.84 2.12 7.81
CA LEU A 139 9.23 0.85 7.38
C LEU A 139 10.28 -0.18 7.00
N ARG A 140 11.32 0.21 6.27
CA ARG A 140 12.39 -0.73 5.86
C ARG A 140 13.12 -1.30 7.07
N ASN A 141 13.41 -0.48 8.09
CA ASN A 141 14.01 -0.95 9.34
C ASN A 141 13.10 -1.92 10.09
N GLU A 142 11.80 -1.59 10.22
CA GLU A 142 10.84 -2.46 10.91
C GLU A 142 10.62 -3.79 10.16
N ILE A 143 10.68 -3.79 8.83
CA ILE A 143 10.67 -5.04 8.03
C ILE A 143 11.89 -5.89 8.36
N CYS A 144 13.10 -5.31 8.42
CA CYS A 144 14.32 -6.04 8.80
C CYS A 144 14.19 -6.66 10.20
N LEU A 145 13.73 -5.90 11.18
CA LEU A 145 13.52 -6.37 12.54
C LEU A 145 12.44 -7.46 12.62
N TYR A 146 11.35 -7.29 11.88
CA TYR A 146 10.29 -8.28 11.77
C TYR A 146 10.79 -9.60 11.18
N LEU A 147 11.55 -9.56 10.08
CA LEU A 147 12.10 -10.74 9.42
C LEU A 147 13.10 -11.47 10.33
N ALA A 148 13.93 -10.74 11.05
CA ALA A 148 14.86 -11.33 12.02
C ALA A 148 14.12 -12.10 13.13
N ARG A 149 13.05 -11.50 13.69
CA ARG A 149 12.25 -12.12 14.75
C ARG A 149 11.39 -13.28 14.26
N SER A 150 10.78 -13.14 13.08
CA SER A 150 9.73 -14.07 12.60
C SER A 150 10.25 -15.19 11.71
N ARG A 151 11.37 -14.96 11.02
CA ARG A 151 11.92 -15.85 9.98
C ARG A 151 13.41 -16.19 10.16
N GLY A 152 14.10 -15.56 11.12
CA GLY A 152 15.56 -15.70 11.26
C GLY A 152 16.35 -15.10 10.07
N ILE A 153 15.72 -14.22 9.29
CA ILE A 153 16.36 -13.53 8.16
C ILE A 153 17.02 -12.24 8.66
N THR A 154 18.32 -12.15 8.56
CA THR A 154 19.07 -10.91 8.88
C THR A 154 19.49 -10.23 7.59
N VAL A 155 18.95 -9.02 7.36
CA VAL A 155 19.21 -8.21 6.16
C VAL A 155 19.39 -6.73 6.53
N GLU A 156 19.99 -5.99 5.63
CA GLU A 156 20.18 -4.54 5.76
C GLU A 156 19.02 -3.78 5.11
N PRO A 157 18.65 -2.59 5.60
CA PRO A 157 17.58 -1.79 5.01
C PRO A 157 17.81 -1.44 3.54
N SER A 158 19.07 -1.42 3.08
CA SER A 158 19.44 -1.22 1.68
C SER A 158 18.93 -2.32 0.74
N GLN A 159 18.72 -3.53 1.26
CA GLN A 159 18.19 -4.68 0.52
C GLN A 159 16.66 -4.65 0.39
N VAL A 160 15.96 -3.83 1.18
CA VAL A 160 14.50 -3.79 1.25
C VAL A 160 13.94 -2.79 0.25
N ILE A 161 13.07 -3.26 -0.65
CA ILE A 161 12.32 -2.43 -1.60
C ILE A 161 10.83 -2.59 -1.32
N VAL A 162 10.16 -1.47 -1.03
CA VAL A 162 8.72 -1.41 -0.77
C VAL A 162 7.98 -1.07 -2.07
N GLY A 163 6.86 -1.74 -2.32
CA GLY A 163 6.03 -1.50 -3.50
C GLY A 163 4.55 -1.81 -3.28
N SER A 164 3.70 -1.40 -4.21
CA SER A 164 2.23 -1.50 -4.14
C SER A 164 1.70 -2.91 -4.43
N GLY A 165 2.22 -3.90 -3.73
CA GLY A 165 1.85 -5.31 -3.83
C GLY A 165 2.71 -6.12 -4.80
N SER A 166 2.46 -7.43 -4.85
CA SER A 166 3.31 -8.40 -5.55
C SER A 166 3.41 -8.12 -7.06
N GLU A 167 2.31 -7.75 -7.71
CA GLU A 167 2.26 -7.52 -9.15
C GLU A 167 3.23 -6.41 -9.59
N TYR A 168 3.29 -5.32 -8.83
CA TYR A 168 4.25 -4.25 -9.05
C TYR A 168 5.70 -4.73 -8.86
N LEU A 169 5.94 -5.51 -7.80
CA LEU A 169 7.26 -6.06 -7.52
C LEU A 169 7.72 -7.07 -8.58
N TYR A 170 6.81 -7.89 -9.13
CA TYR A 170 7.14 -8.78 -10.28
C TYR A 170 7.60 -7.96 -11.49
N GLY A 171 6.94 -6.82 -11.77
CA GLY A 171 7.34 -5.91 -12.83
C GLY A 171 8.75 -5.34 -12.61
N LEU A 172 9.09 -4.93 -11.39
CA LEU A 172 10.44 -4.47 -11.06
C LEU A 172 11.49 -5.58 -11.21
N ILE A 173 11.17 -6.81 -10.80
CA ILE A 173 12.07 -7.98 -10.96
C ILE A 173 12.31 -8.29 -12.44
N ALA A 174 11.25 -8.28 -13.26
CA ALA A 174 11.37 -8.48 -14.70
C ALA A 174 12.30 -7.44 -15.32
N GLN A 175 12.13 -6.18 -14.98
CA GLN A 175 12.99 -5.10 -15.46
C GLN A 175 14.43 -5.24 -14.95
N LEU A 176 14.63 -5.61 -13.68
CA LEU A 176 15.95 -5.81 -13.08
C LEU A 176 16.72 -6.90 -13.81
N LEU A 177 16.11 -8.07 -13.95
CA LEU A 177 16.77 -9.27 -14.49
C LEU A 177 16.88 -9.29 -16.02
N GLY A 178 16.02 -8.51 -16.72
CA GLY A 178 16.03 -8.36 -18.18
C GLY A 178 15.30 -9.48 -18.91
N THR A 179 14.95 -9.19 -20.18
CA THR A 179 14.13 -10.06 -21.03
C THR A 179 14.89 -11.21 -21.68
N GLU A 180 16.23 -11.20 -21.58
CA GLU A 180 17.10 -12.22 -22.18
C GLU A 180 17.04 -13.57 -21.45
N LYS A 181 16.52 -13.57 -20.22
CA LYS A 181 16.42 -14.77 -19.38
C LYS A 181 15.03 -15.39 -19.49
N ILE A 182 14.99 -16.70 -19.57
CA ILE A 182 13.76 -17.47 -19.43
C ILE A 182 13.47 -17.62 -17.95
N PHE A 183 12.21 -17.34 -17.56
CA PHE A 183 11.73 -17.53 -16.20
C PHE A 183 10.90 -18.80 -16.09
N ALA A 184 11.40 -19.78 -15.34
CA ALA A 184 10.62 -20.95 -14.97
C ALA A 184 9.64 -20.56 -13.87
N ILE A 185 8.39 -21.00 -14.01
CA ILE A 185 7.31 -20.76 -13.06
C ILE A 185 6.59 -22.07 -12.75
N GLU A 186 5.96 -22.16 -11.57
CA GLU A 186 5.10 -23.28 -11.21
C GLU A 186 3.89 -23.39 -12.16
N ASP A 187 3.46 -24.61 -12.49
CA ASP A 187 2.24 -24.88 -13.26
C ASP A 187 1.44 -26.02 -12.60
N PRO A 188 0.25 -25.73 -12.04
CA PRO A 188 -0.42 -24.43 -11.98
C PRO A 188 0.19 -23.47 -10.98
N SER A 189 0.09 -22.17 -11.26
CA SER A 189 0.49 -21.06 -10.37
C SER A 189 -0.54 -19.93 -10.35
N TYR A 190 -0.30 -18.91 -9.54
CA TYR A 190 -1.08 -17.68 -9.58
C TYR A 190 -0.95 -17.02 -10.95
N LYS A 191 -2.06 -16.97 -11.70
CA LYS A 191 -2.08 -16.55 -13.11
C LYS A 191 -1.38 -15.22 -13.38
N LYS A 192 -1.44 -14.28 -12.44
CA LYS A 192 -0.84 -12.95 -12.62
C LYS A 192 0.69 -12.97 -12.62
N ILE A 193 1.34 -13.97 -12.03
CA ILE A 193 2.80 -14.15 -12.13
C ILE A 193 3.19 -14.22 -13.61
N ARG A 194 2.58 -15.15 -14.33
CA ARG A 194 2.83 -15.34 -15.74
C ARG A 194 2.44 -14.12 -16.58
N LEU A 195 1.24 -13.58 -16.36
CA LEU A 195 0.71 -12.45 -17.12
C LEU A 195 1.60 -11.20 -16.99
N VAL A 196 2.09 -10.89 -15.77
CA VAL A 196 2.98 -9.75 -15.56
C VAL A 196 4.32 -9.96 -16.26
N TYR A 197 4.92 -11.14 -16.16
CA TYR A 197 6.19 -11.43 -16.82
C TYR A 197 6.07 -11.38 -18.33
N GLU A 198 5.06 -12.01 -18.91
CA GLU A 198 4.80 -11.98 -20.36
C GLU A 198 4.52 -10.56 -20.86
N ALA A 199 3.76 -9.74 -20.09
CA ALA A 199 3.52 -8.34 -20.42
C ALA A 199 4.80 -7.48 -20.41
N MET A 200 5.81 -7.89 -19.64
CA MET A 200 7.14 -7.27 -19.61
C MET A 200 8.10 -7.86 -20.67
N GLY A 201 7.62 -8.73 -21.54
CA GLY A 201 8.44 -9.36 -22.58
C GLY A 201 9.29 -10.54 -22.13
N ILE A 202 9.07 -11.07 -20.91
CA ILE A 202 9.78 -12.23 -20.40
C ILE A 202 9.19 -13.51 -20.98
N THR A 203 10.05 -14.41 -21.47
CA THR A 203 9.64 -15.76 -21.82
C THR A 203 9.46 -16.62 -20.58
N CYS A 204 8.24 -17.15 -20.36
CA CYS A 204 7.93 -18.03 -19.23
C CYS A 204 8.00 -19.50 -19.67
N ASP A 205 8.60 -20.34 -18.81
CA ASP A 205 8.64 -21.80 -18.93
C ASP A 205 7.83 -22.43 -17.78
N PRO A 206 6.55 -22.84 -18.02
CA PRO A 206 5.70 -23.43 -17.01
C PRO A 206 6.17 -24.85 -16.67
N LEU A 207 6.54 -25.08 -15.42
CA LEU A 207 7.02 -26.36 -14.94
C LEU A 207 5.93 -27.09 -14.13
N PRO A 208 5.53 -28.32 -14.53
CA PRO A 208 4.48 -29.06 -13.86
C PRO A 208 4.75 -29.29 -12.38
N MET A 209 3.72 -29.05 -11.54
CA MET A 209 3.74 -29.31 -10.12
C MET A 209 3.41 -30.75 -9.78
N THR A 210 4.07 -31.26 -8.76
CA THR A 210 3.76 -32.52 -8.07
C THR A 210 3.36 -32.23 -6.63
N PRO A 211 2.87 -33.21 -5.83
CA PRO A 211 2.61 -32.99 -4.42
C PRO A 211 3.82 -32.53 -3.59
N GLU A 212 5.02 -32.73 -4.09
CA GLU A 212 6.27 -32.32 -3.43
C GLU A 212 6.82 -30.97 -3.92
N GLY A 213 6.22 -30.38 -4.96
CA GLY A 213 6.68 -29.16 -5.64
C GLY A 213 6.91 -29.38 -7.12
N ILE A 214 7.72 -28.57 -7.76
CA ILE A 214 8.01 -28.70 -9.22
C ILE A 214 8.63 -30.07 -9.53
N SER A 215 8.16 -30.70 -10.61
CA SER A 215 8.71 -31.97 -11.11
C SER A 215 10.23 -31.89 -11.28
N SER A 216 10.98 -32.77 -10.61
CA SER A 216 12.44 -32.82 -10.71
C SER A 216 12.93 -33.08 -12.14
N GLY A 217 12.16 -33.84 -12.93
CA GLY A 217 12.44 -34.10 -14.33
C GLY A 217 12.36 -32.83 -15.18
N SER A 218 11.31 -32.03 -14.99
CA SER A 218 11.10 -30.77 -15.69
C SER A 218 12.12 -29.73 -15.25
N LEU A 219 12.40 -29.65 -13.94
CA LEU A 219 13.41 -28.73 -13.38
C LEU A 219 14.82 -28.98 -13.94
N ARG A 220 15.19 -30.25 -14.20
CA ARG A 220 16.48 -30.56 -14.84
C ARG A 220 16.53 -30.19 -16.32
N LYS A 221 15.41 -30.26 -17.04
CA LYS A 221 15.34 -30.05 -18.51
C LYS A 221 15.18 -28.60 -18.92
N THR A 222 14.59 -27.77 -18.06
CA THR A 222 14.36 -26.36 -18.39
C THR A 222 15.66 -25.64 -18.76
N ARG A 223 15.56 -24.67 -19.68
CA ARG A 223 16.66 -23.76 -20.05
C ARG A 223 16.62 -22.45 -19.24
N ALA A 224 15.68 -22.32 -18.33
CA ALA A 224 15.53 -21.12 -17.51
C ALA A 224 16.78 -20.85 -16.64
N LEU A 225 17.03 -19.57 -16.41
CA LEU A 225 18.04 -19.07 -15.47
C LEU A 225 17.40 -18.40 -14.24
N VAL A 226 16.12 -18.16 -14.29
CA VAL A 226 15.33 -17.63 -13.15
C VAL A 226 14.24 -18.64 -12.83
N LEU A 227 14.05 -18.93 -11.55
CA LEU A 227 13.01 -19.83 -11.08
C LEU A 227 12.15 -19.12 -10.04
N HIS A 228 10.90 -18.85 -10.38
CA HIS A 228 9.91 -18.29 -9.46
C HIS A 228 9.12 -19.41 -8.81
N VAL A 229 9.17 -19.49 -7.48
CA VAL A 229 8.48 -20.51 -6.69
C VAL A 229 7.70 -19.88 -5.54
N THR A 230 6.62 -20.55 -5.15
CA THR A 230 5.82 -20.24 -3.97
C THR A 230 5.94 -21.40 -2.99
N PRO A 231 6.98 -21.44 -2.11
CA PRO A 231 7.28 -22.60 -1.31
C PRO A 231 6.23 -22.92 -0.24
N PHE A 232 5.41 -21.95 0.13
CA PHE A 232 4.40 -22.07 1.16
C PHE A 232 3.01 -21.88 0.57
N HIS A 233 2.21 -22.94 0.59
CA HIS A 233 0.81 -22.92 0.18
C HIS A 233 0.61 -22.34 -1.23
N SER A 234 1.37 -22.88 -2.21
CA SER A 234 1.30 -22.46 -3.61
C SER A 234 -0.14 -22.48 -4.13
N PHE A 235 -0.60 -21.35 -4.69
CA PHE A 235 -1.95 -21.25 -5.25
C PHE A 235 -1.94 -21.53 -6.75
N PRO A 236 -2.88 -22.34 -7.28
CA PRO A 236 -4.04 -22.95 -6.62
C PRO A 236 -3.77 -24.38 -6.06
N SER A 237 -2.55 -24.90 -6.22
CA SER A 237 -2.23 -26.31 -5.86
C SER A 237 -2.31 -26.60 -4.36
N GLY A 238 -2.14 -25.59 -3.51
CA GLY A 238 -2.06 -25.75 -2.05
C GLY A 238 -0.77 -26.41 -1.56
N VAL A 239 0.17 -26.72 -2.44
CA VAL A 239 1.42 -27.41 -2.13
C VAL A 239 2.32 -26.56 -1.24
N THR A 240 2.85 -27.16 -0.18
CA THR A 240 3.96 -26.61 0.60
C THR A 240 5.17 -27.51 0.43
N VAL A 241 6.27 -26.97 -0.07
CA VAL A 241 7.46 -27.76 -0.40
C VAL A 241 8.30 -28.08 0.82
N GLY A 242 8.68 -29.34 0.95
CA GLY A 242 9.56 -29.78 2.03
C GLY A 242 11.03 -29.41 1.80
N ILE A 243 11.85 -29.59 2.85
CA ILE A 243 13.26 -29.19 2.86
C ILE A 243 14.08 -29.81 1.72
N SER A 244 13.82 -31.07 1.38
CA SER A 244 14.50 -31.79 0.29
C SER A 244 14.30 -31.10 -1.06
N LYS A 245 13.08 -30.62 -1.33
CA LYS A 245 12.73 -29.91 -2.55
C LYS A 245 13.32 -28.50 -2.55
N LYS A 246 13.32 -27.79 -1.43
CA LYS A 246 13.99 -26.49 -1.28
C LYS A 246 15.49 -26.62 -1.59
N LEU A 247 16.15 -27.66 -1.06
CA LEU A 247 17.55 -27.93 -1.37
C LEU A 247 17.77 -28.30 -2.86
N GLU A 248 16.80 -28.96 -3.50
CA GLU A 248 16.87 -29.20 -4.94
C GLU A 248 16.82 -27.91 -5.77
N TYR A 249 15.95 -26.97 -5.40
CA TYR A 249 15.87 -25.64 -6.03
C TYR A 249 17.18 -24.86 -5.88
N LEU A 250 17.73 -24.83 -4.68
CA LEU A 250 19.01 -24.17 -4.39
C LEU A 250 20.17 -24.77 -5.20
N ARG A 251 20.27 -26.11 -5.26
CA ARG A 251 21.28 -26.80 -6.06
C ARG A 251 21.10 -26.55 -7.56
N TRP A 252 19.85 -26.48 -8.03
CA TRP A 252 19.55 -26.13 -9.42
C TRP A 252 20.07 -24.73 -9.74
N ALA A 253 19.81 -23.75 -8.89
CA ALA A 253 20.27 -22.38 -9.08
C ALA A 253 21.81 -22.29 -8.99
N ALA A 254 22.41 -22.87 -7.96
CA ALA A 254 23.88 -22.87 -7.79
C ALA A 254 24.62 -23.46 -9.00
N LYS A 255 24.12 -24.59 -9.54
CA LYS A 255 24.74 -25.26 -10.69
C LYS A 255 24.70 -24.44 -11.98
N ARG A 256 23.68 -23.56 -12.12
CA ARG A 256 23.44 -22.80 -13.35
C ARG A 256 23.84 -21.33 -13.26
N GLY A 257 24.28 -20.87 -12.09
CA GLY A 257 24.40 -19.43 -11.83
C GLY A 257 23.04 -18.73 -11.98
N GLY A 258 21.97 -19.43 -11.61
CA GLY A 258 20.59 -18.96 -11.72
C GLY A 258 20.14 -18.19 -10.48
N ILE A 259 19.01 -17.50 -10.60
CA ILE A 259 18.39 -16.70 -9.56
C ILE A 259 17.06 -17.35 -9.16
N LEU A 260 16.80 -17.41 -7.84
CA LEU A 260 15.49 -17.82 -7.31
C LEU A 260 14.66 -16.59 -6.97
N ILE A 261 13.36 -16.68 -7.21
CA ILE A 261 12.36 -15.72 -6.70
C ILE A 261 11.46 -16.52 -5.77
N GLU A 262 11.50 -16.19 -4.48
CA GLU A 262 10.73 -16.86 -3.44
C GLU A 262 9.55 -15.97 -3.05
N ASP A 263 8.33 -16.36 -3.47
CA ASP A 263 7.10 -15.64 -3.15
C ASP A 263 6.44 -16.22 -1.89
N ASN A 264 6.40 -15.42 -0.83
CA ASN A 264 5.94 -15.83 0.49
C ASN A 264 4.59 -15.18 0.89
N TYR A 265 3.69 -14.98 -0.05
CA TYR A 265 2.44 -14.23 0.10
C TYR A 265 1.51 -14.72 1.24
N ASP A 266 1.57 -15.99 1.63
CA ASP A 266 0.72 -16.63 2.66
C ASP A 266 1.53 -17.29 3.80
N SER A 267 2.83 -17.11 3.80
CA SER A 267 3.72 -17.82 4.72
C SER A 267 3.49 -17.49 6.20
N GLU A 268 3.00 -16.28 6.53
CA GLU A 268 2.64 -15.87 7.89
C GLU A 268 1.45 -16.65 8.44
N LEU A 269 0.55 -17.09 7.58
CA LEU A 269 -0.71 -17.75 7.99
C LEU A 269 -0.62 -19.26 8.04
N THR A 270 0.56 -19.84 7.85
CA THR A 270 0.82 -21.27 7.92
C THR A 270 0.59 -21.82 9.33
N ILE A 271 -0.09 -22.98 9.41
CA ILE A 271 -0.50 -23.62 10.68
C ILE A 271 0.63 -24.46 11.31
N SER A 272 1.75 -24.65 10.61
CA SER A 272 2.88 -25.42 11.11
C SER A 272 3.34 -24.97 12.49
N LYS A 273 3.67 -25.93 13.37
CA LYS A 273 4.18 -25.66 14.73
C LYS A 273 5.59 -25.05 14.70
N LYS A 274 6.37 -25.31 13.66
CA LYS A 274 7.72 -24.77 13.46
C LYS A 274 7.69 -23.87 12.22
N ALA A 275 8.23 -22.67 12.35
CA ALA A 275 8.49 -21.82 11.17
C ALA A 275 9.47 -22.59 10.28
N GLU A 276 9.09 -22.82 9.03
CA GLU A 276 9.99 -23.45 8.07
C GLU A 276 10.94 -22.38 7.52
N ASP A 277 12.21 -22.77 7.37
CA ASP A 277 13.23 -21.86 6.86
C ASP A 277 12.94 -21.47 5.39
N PRO A 278 12.93 -20.18 5.06
CA PRO A 278 12.78 -19.72 3.68
C PRO A 278 14.05 -20.02 2.87
N LEU A 279 13.90 -20.20 1.56
CA LEU A 279 15.02 -20.42 0.63
C LEU A 279 16.09 -19.33 0.76
N PHE A 280 15.67 -18.09 0.97
CA PHE A 280 16.54 -16.93 1.13
C PHE A 280 17.61 -17.08 2.23
N SER A 281 17.28 -17.80 3.31
CA SER A 281 18.18 -17.98 4.45
C SER A 281 18.99 -19.28 4.41
N MET A 282 18.67 -20.23 3.48
CA MET A 282 19.24 -21.56 3.50
C MET A 282 20.65 -21.67 2.89
N ASP A 283 20.94 -20.90 1.85
CA ASP A 283 22.25 -20.91 1.20
C ASP A 283 22.66 -19.48 0.75
N PRO A 284 23.61 -18.85 1.43
CA PRO A 284 24.04 -17.48 1.13
C PRO A 284 24.83 -17.36 -0.20
N LYS A 285 25.18 -18.46 -0.85
CA LYS A 285 25.86 -18.47 -2.14
C LYS A 285 24.91 -18.45 -3.33
N VAL A 286 23.61 -18.62 -3.10
CA VAL A 286 22.59 -18.58 -4.14
C VAL A 286 21.83 -17.26 -4.05
N ASP A 287 21.74 -16.57 -5.16
CA ASP A 287 20.93 -15.36 -5.25
C ASP A 287 19.43 -15.69 -5.17
N VAL A 288 18.79 -15.30 -4.08
CA VAL A 288 17.36 -15.44 -3.86
C VAL A 288 16.76 -14.07 -3.66
N ILE A 289 15.76 -13.69 -4.46
CA ILE A 289 14.91 -12.52 -4.23
C ILE A 289 13.72 -13.01 -3.40
N TYR A 290 13.57 -12.50 -2.17
CA TYR A 290 12.46 -12.82 -1.29
C TYR A 290 11.33 -11.80 -1.49
N LEU A 291 10.11 -12.27 -1.68
CA LEU A 291 8.90 -11.46 -1.82
C LEU A 291 7.91 -11.75 -0.71
N ASN A 292 7.23 -10.70 -0.26
CA ASN A 292 6.08 -10.83 0.63
C ASN A 292 5.09 -9.67 0.48
N THR A 293 3.87 -9.84 0.98
CA THR A 293 2.80 -8.83 0.92
C THR A 293 1.98 -8.78 2.20
N PHE A 294 1.59 -7.59 2.60
CA PHE A 294 0.69 -7.37 3.73
C PHE A 294 -0.80 -7.39 3.34
N SER A 295 -1.11 -7.42 2.03
CA SER A 295 -2.50 -7.39 1.53
C SER A 295 -3.35 -8.56 2.05
N ARG A 296 -2.73 -9.72 2.28
CA ARG A 296 -3.42 -10.91 2.78
C ARG A 296 -3.46 -11.00 4.31
N THR A 297 -2.53 -10.36 4.96
CA THR A 297 -2.36 -10.45 6.43
C THR A 297 -2.98 -9.28 7.18
N LEU A 298 -3.17 -8.14 6.53
CA LEU A 298 -3.83 -6.96 7.10
C LEU A 298 -5.18 -6.70 6.44
N ALA A 299 -5.16 -6.19 5.23
CA ALA A 299 -6.35 -5.92 4.43
C ALA A 299 -5.99 -5.83 2.94
N PRO A 300 -6.85 -6.29 2.01
CA PRO A 300 -6.61 -6.20 0.57
C PRO A 300 -6.42 -4.78 0.06
N SER A 301 -7.08 -3.81 0.69
CA SER A 301 -6.96 -2.38 0.39
C SER A 301 -5.58 -1.80 0.71
N MET A 302 -4.89 -2.36 1.71
CA MET A 302 -3.50 -2.00 2.00
C MET A 302 -2.56 -2.71 1.01
N ARG A 303 -2.44 -2.15 -0.16
CA ARG A 303 -1.64 -2.67 -1.27
C ARG A 303 -0.14 -2.54 -1.03
N ILE A 304 0.36 -3.03 0.11
CA ILE A 304 1.79 -2.95 0.48
C ILE A 304 2.41 -4.33 0.38
N GLY A 305 3.48 -4.41 -0.40
CA GLY A 305 4.39 -5.55 -0.46
C GLY A 305 5.83 -5.07 -0.34
N TYR A 306 6.73 -6.01 -0.18
CA TYR A 306 8.16 -5.73 -0.19
C TYR A 306 8.94 -6.88 -0.81
N MET A 307 10.09 -6.57 -1.37
CA MET A 307 11.08 -7.57 -1.75
C MET A 307 12.39 -7.31 -1.03
N ILE A 308 13.10 -8.39 -0.76
CA ILE A 308 14.46 -8.37 -0.25
C ILE A 308 15.39 -8.82 -1.36
N LEU A 309 16.29 -7.96 -1.75
CA LEU A 309 17.30 -8.29 -2.75
C LEU A 309 18.50 -9.01 -2.09
N PRO A 310 19.08 -10.03 -2.74
CA PRO A 310 20.41 -10.50 -2.35
C PRO A 310 21.42 -9.37 -2.53
N LYS A 311 22.50 -9.37 -1.75
CA LYS A 311 23.50 -8.27 -1.77
C LYS A 311 24.05 -7.98 -3.17
N SER A 312 24.24 -9.02 -3.99
CA SER A 312 24.70 -8.94 -5.39
C SER A 312 23.80 -8.11 -6.30
N LEU A 313 22.48 -8.01 -5.99
CA LEU A 313 21.50 -7.30 -6.83
C LEU A 313 21.16 -5.89 -6.30
N VAL A 314 21.67 -5.47 -5.13
CA VAL A 314 21.36 -4.14 -4.56
C VAL A 314 21.90 -3.02 -5.47
N GLU A 315 23.18 -3.07 -5.82
CA GLU A 315 23.82 -2.07 -6.68
C GLU A 315 23.24 -2.09 -8.12
N PRO A 316 23.08 -3.25 -8.79
CA PRO A 316 22.38 -3.34 -10.07
C PRO A 316 20.97 -2.76 -10.04
N PHE A 317 20.20 -3.00 -8.98
CA PHE A 317 18.88 -2.42 -8.81
C PHE A 317 18.95 -0.90 -8.70
N GLN A 318 19.82 -0.38 -7.86
CA GLN A 318 20.00 1.05 -7.67
C GLN A 318 20.35 1.75 -8.98
N ASN A 319 21.30 1.19 -9.74
CA ASN A 319 21.76 1.77 -11.01
C ASN A 319 20.68 1.72 -12.10
N LYS A 320 19.90 0.64 -12.17
CA LYS A 320 18.92 0.43 -13.23
C LYS A 320 17.53 0.97 -12.90
N LEU A 321 17.08 0.85 -11.66
CA LEU A 321 15.70 1.11 -11.23
C LEU A 321 15.58 2.06 -10.03
N GLY A 322 16.69 2.53 -9.46
CA GLY A 322 16.69 3.39 -8.28
C GLY A 322 16.00 4.74 -8.47
N PHE A 323 15.71 5.14 -9.71
CA PHE A 323 14.96 6.37 -10.04
C PHE A 323 13.45 6.22 -9.88
N TYR A 324 12.90 4.99 -9.83
CA TYR A 324 11.48 4.78 -9.66
C TYR A 324 11.00 5.30 -8.29
N SER A 325 9.93 6.07 -8.31
CA SER A 325 9.28 6.48 -7.06
C SER A 325 8.57 5.31 -6.40
N CYS A 326 8.66 5.22 -5.08
CA CYS A 326 7.85 4.27 -4.33
C CYS A 326 6.36 4.55 -4.58
N THR A 327 5.62 3.51 -4.94
CA THR A 327 4.19 3.59 -5.26
C THR A 327 3.28 3.51 -4.05
N VAL A 328 3.84 3.27 -2.85
CA VAL A 328 3.08 3.25 -1.60
C VAL A 328 3.12 4.64 -0.97
N PRO A 329 1.94 5.23 -0.63
CA PRO A 329 1.89 6.51 0.07
C PRO A 329 2.68 6.47 1.39
N ILE A 330 3.39 7.55 1.70
CA ILE A 330 4.26 7.59 2.88
C ILE A 330 3.49 7.41 4.19
N TYR A 331 2.28 7.93 4.27
CA TYR A 331 1.40 7.77 5.42
C TYR A 331 1.11 6.29 5.72
N GLU A 332 0.77 5.50 4.69
CA GLU A 332 0.52 4.07 4.85
C GLU A 332 1.77 3.32 5.29
N GLN A 333 2.94 3.75 4.84
CA GLN A 333 4.20 3.18 5.28
C GLN A 333 4.46 3.45 6.76
N TYR A 334 4.19 4.66 7.27
CA TYR A 334 4.30 4.98 8.69
C TYR A 334 3.31 4.18 9.55
N VAL A 335 2.07 4.02 9.08
CA VAL A 335 1.07 3.17 9.76
C VAL A 335 1.56 1.73 9.88
N LEU A 336 2.07 1.16 8.79
CA LEU A 336 2.58 -0.21 8.79
C LEU A 336 3.83 -0.36 9.67
N ALA A 337 4.76 0.59 9.61
CA ALA A 337 5.94 0.60 10.48
C ALA A 337 5.55 0.58 11.95
N GLU A 338 4.53 1.37 12.35
CA GLU A 338 4.03 1.38 13.72
C GLU A 338 3.35 0.06 14.12
N LEU A 339 2.59 -0.58 13.20
CA LEU A 339 1.98 -1.90 13.47
C LEU A 339 3.04 -2.98 13.71
N LEU A 340 4.15 -2.95 12.97
CA LEU A 340 5.28 -3.87 13.14
C LEU A 340 6.04 -3.57 14.44
N ARG A 341 6.33 -2.30 14.73
CA ARG A 341 7.06 -1.85 15.92
C ARG A 341 6.32 -2.14 17.21
N SER A 342 5.01 -1.89 17.24
CA SER A 342 4.17 -2.14 18.42
C SER A 342 3.90 -3.62 18.67
N GLY A 343 4.19 -4.51 17.70
CA GLY A 343 3.85 -5.93 17.73
C GLY A 343 2.34 -6.22 17.55
N ASP A 344 1.55 -5.22 17.16
CA ASP A 344 0.12 -5.42 16.87
C ASP A 344 -0.08 -6.36 15.67
N PHE A 345 0.83 -6.28 14.69
CA PHE A 345 0.84 -7.17 13.54
C PHE A 345 1.05 -8.63 13.96
N GLU A 346 2.09 -8.94 14.72
CA GLU A 346 2.38 -10.31 15.18
C GLU A 346 1.27 -10.86 16.08
N ARG A 347 0.67 -10.01 16.94
CA ARG A 347 -0.50 -10.40 17.75
C ARG A 347 -1.69 -10.78 16.89
N HIS A 348 -1.92 -10.05 15.79
CA HIS A 348 -2.97 -10.38 14.83
C HIS A 348 -2.69 -11.72 14.13
N ILE A 349 -1.49 -11.92 13.56
CA ILE A 349 -1.09 -13.17 12.91
C ILE A 349 -1.31 -14.36 13.85
N ASN A 350 -0.88 -14.24 15.10
CA ASN A 350 -1.06 -15.31 16.09
C ASN A 350 -2.55 -15.60 16.38
N ARG A 351 -3.42 -14.60 16.35
CA ARG A 351 -4.87 -14.78 16.51
C ARG A 351 -5.46 -15.54 15.33
N VAL A 352 -5.10 -15.15 14.09
CA VAL A 352 -5.57 -15.83 12.86
C VAL A 352 -5.10 -17.29 12.84
N ARG A 353 -3.83 -17.55 13.13
CA ARG A 353 -3.28 -18.91 13.23
C ARG A 353 -4.04 -19.77 14.24
N ARG A 354 -4.41 -19.21 15.39
CA ARG A 354 -5.21 -19.93 16.41
C ARG A 354 -6.62 -20.26 15.91
N LYS A 355 -7.26 -19.33 15.16
CA LYS A 355 -8.59 -19.60 14.55
C LYS A 355 -8.52 -20.72 13.52
N ARG A 356 -7.47 -20.77 12.69
CA ARG A 356 -7.28 -21.77 11.63
C ARG A 356 -6.88 -23.16 12.18
N ARG A 357 -6.41 -23.25 13.42
CA ARG A 357 -6.08 -24.53 14.08
C ARG A 357 -7.26 -25.22 14.75
N LYS A 358 -8.36 -24.50 14.94
CA LYS A 358 -9.63 -25.04 15.46
C LYS A 358 -10.49 -25.55 14.32
#